data_50ac0b16c1b75d5fdada786267868a14
#
_entry.id   50ac0b16c1b75d5fdada786267868a14
#
_cell.length_a   1.000
_cell.length_b   1.000
_cell.length_c   1.000
_cell.angle_alpha   90.00
_cell.angle_beta   90.00
_cell.angle_gamma   90.00
#
_symmetry.space_group_name_H-M   'P 1'
#
loop_
_entity.id
_entity.type
_entity.pdbx_description
1 polymer ?
#
loop_
_entity_poly.entity_id
_entity_poly.type
_entity_poly.pdbx_seq_one_letter_code
_entity_poly.pdbx_strand_id
1 'polypeptide(L)'
;MALKMPSKLPNKLDSYDAFQLRNNAVEYELGLASDSWMYMMPQAEIDKYRHPANQAEAERYPNIDWADWMFKDHAFSENANVSVSGGTRFVKYYASIDYQHEGDLFKEYDNGRGYQTTYGYNRVNMRSNLDFQLTKTTLLKTNLAGSHGVKQGPRTAYEYNIWGSAYSTPPNVFYPKYSDGTWGYDPINNANNSVAGLALAGQNTRTTTRLTTDFTLEQKLDFVLKGLSARASISWDNVFFEQNRGVNSTDGALYKYINPNTGAVSYNPSQGSHNFDFHEQINWVPEGGSIDNGATERHLYY
;
A
#
# COMPACT_ATOMS: atom_id res chain seq x y z
N MET A 1 1.38 -18.78 6.57
CA MET A 1 1.08 -17.56 7.32
C MET A 1 2.38 -16.94 7.74
N ALA A 2 2.58 -15.64 7.52
CA ALA A 2 3.75 -14.89 7.92
C ALA A 2 3.33 -13.62 8.66
N LEU A 3 4.11 -13.25 9.69
CA LEU A 3 3.95 -12.00 10.41
C LEU A 3 4.92 -10.98 9.82
N LYS A 4 4.41 -9.84 9.40
CA LYS A 4 5.20 -8.69 8.95
C LYS A 4 5.25 -7.67 10.08
N MET A 5 6.42 -7.09 10.32
CA MET A 5 6.63 -6.02 11.30
C MET A 5 7.45 -4.91 10.66
N PRO A 6 7.28 -3.66 11.08
CA PRO A 6 8.17 -2.57 10.66
C PRO A 6 9.61 -2.90 11.08
N SER A 7 10.53 -2.94 10.13
CA SER A 7 11.92 -3.38 10.42
C SER A 7 12.86 -2.24 10.77
N LYS A 8 12.56 -1.02 10.32
CA LYS A 8 13.36 0.19 10.59
C LYS A 8 12.44 1.40 10.63
N LEU A 9 12.06 1.81 11.81
CA LEU A 9 11.42 3.10 12.04
C LEU A 9 12.48 4.13 12.46
N PRO A 10 12.34 5.41 12.08
CA PRO A 10 13.26 6.44 12.52
C PRO A 10 13.15 6.62 14.04
N ASN A 11 14.28 6.61 14.73
CA ASN A 11 14.34 6.95 16.14
C ASN A 11 14.40 8.47 16.27
N LYS A 12 13.33 9.08 16.75
CA LYS A 12 13.23 10.53 16.96
C LYS A 12 13.17 10.83 18.46
N LEU A 13 13.69 11.99 18.83
CA LEU A 13 13.44 12.54 20.15
C LEU A 13 11.95 12.90 20.28
N ASP A 14 11.37 12.69 21.43
CA ASP A 14 10.06 13.24 21.77
C ASP A 14 10.12 14.76 21.95
N SER A 15 8.97 15.41 22.04
CA SER A 15 8.88 16.86 22.18
C SER A 15 9.57 17.38 23.42
N TYR A 16 9.42 16.65 24.54
CA TYR A 16 10.02 16.99 25.81
C TYR A 16 11.55 16.99 25.73
N ASP A 17 12.13 15.88 25.29
CA ASP A 17 13.60 15.74 25.18
C ASP A 17 14.18 16.71 24.14
N ALA A 18 13.45 16.98 23.05
CA ALA A 18 13.86 17.94 22.04
C ALA A 18 13.93 19.38 22.60
N PHE A 19 12.96 19.80 23.43
CA PHE A 19 12.98 21.11 24.06
C PHE A 19 14.02 21.21 25.17
N GLN A 20 14.26 20.13 25.93
CA GLN A 20 15.36 20.06 26.88
C GLN A 20 16.71 20.25 26.20
N LEU A 21 16.93 19.52 25.10
CA LEU A 21 18.16 19.63 24.33
C LEU A 21 18.33 21.05 23.75
N ARG A 22 17.25 21.66 23.27
CA ARG A 22 17.26 23.05 22.80
C ARG A 22 17.63 24.02 23.92
N ASN A 23 17.04 23.88 25.11
CA ASN A 23 17.39 24.73 26.25
C ASN A 23 18.87 24.60 26.64
N ASN A 24 19.39 23.37 26.65
CA ASN A 24 20.82 23.12 26.90
C ASN A 24 21.70 23.82 25.86
N ALA A 25 21.30 23.79 24.58
CA ALA A 25 22.04 24.51 23.53
C ALA A 25 22.03 26.03 23.75
N VAL A 26 20.87 26.59 24.11
CA VAL A 26 20.75 28.04 24.46
C VAL A 26 21.62 28.37 25.67
N GLU A 27 21.64 27.52 26.70
CA GLU A 27 22.48 27.71 27.87
C GLU A 27 23.97 27.74 27.54
N TYR A 28 24.44 26.87 26.62
CA TYR A 28 25.81 26.91 26.12
C TYR A 28 26.11 28.22 25.35
N GLU A 29 25.15 28.73 24.59
CA GLU A 29 25.30 30.01 23.87
C GLU A 29 25.31 31.23 24.81
N LEU A 30 24.69 31.16 25.98
CA LEU A 30 24.68 32.23 26.98
C LEU A 30 26.07 32.61 27.48
N GLY A 31 27.03 31.68 27.39
CA GLY A 31 28.44 32.00 27.59
C GLY A 31 29.01 32.93 26.53
N LEU A 32 28.34 33.06 25.40
CA LEU A 32 28.74 33.86 24.22
C LEU A 32 27.85 35.08 24.01
N ALA A 33 26.53 35.00 24.33
CA ALA A 33 25.56 36.07 24.12
C ALA A 33 24.53 36.09 25.27
N SER A 34 24.62 37.12 26.11
CA SER A 34 23.81 37.25 27.35
C SER A 34 22.30 37.46 27.13
N ASP A 35 21.88 37.82 25.92
CA ASP A 35 20.48 38.03 25.52
C ASP A 35 19.78 36.75 25.07
N SER A 36 20.49 35.64 24.93
CA SER A 36 19.95 34.34 24.49
C SER A 36 18.95 33.74 25.50
N TRP A 37 18.88 34.23 26.74
CA TRP A 37 17.90 33.80 27.75
C TRP A 37 16.45 33.89 27.28
N MET A 38 16.15 34.84 26.41
CA MET A 38 14.80 35.02 25.84
C MET A 38 14.33 33.84 25.00
N TYR A 39 15.25 32.98 24.54
CA TYR A 39 14.93 31.82 23.72
C TYR A 39 14.74 30.52 24.54
N MET A 40 14.98 30.56 25.85
CA MET A 40 14.72 29.41 26.72
C MET A 40 13.22 29.22 26.98
N MET A 41 12.78 27.99 26.85
CA MET A 41 11.43 27.59 27.24
C MET A 41 11.38 27.26 28.72
N PRO A 42 10.43 27.82 29.52
CA PRO A 42 10.30 27.46 30.93
C PRO A 42 10.03 25.96 31.11
N GLN A 43 10.63 25.35 32.14
CA GLN A 43 10.47 23.93 32.43
C GLN A 43 8.99 23.54 32.58
N ALA A 44 8.18 24.36 33.26
CA ALA A 44 6.74 24.13 33.40
C ALA A 44 5.97 24.09 32.09
N GLU A 45 6.46 24.73 31.02
CA GLU A 45 5.87 24.61 29.67
C GLU A 45 6.35 23.32 28.98
N ILE A 46 7.64 22.94 29.15
CA ILE A 46 8.18 21.71 28.61
C ILE A 46 7.47 20.49 29.20
N ASP A 47 7.19 20.52 30.51
CA ASP A 47 6.51 19.43 31.23
C ASP A 47 5.14 19.10 30.66
N LYS A 48 4.41 20.08 30.10
CA LYS A 48 3.09 19.88 29.46
C LYS A 48 3.13 18.99 28.24
N TYR A 49 4.25 18.93 27.53
CA TYR A 49 4.42 18.03 26.38
C TYR A 49 4.48 16.54 26.78
N ARG A 50 4.93 16.23 28.00
CA ARG A 50 5.02 14.84 28.48
C ARG A 50 3.91 14.49 29.48
N HIS A 51 3.44 15.46 30.26
CA HIS A 51 2.47 15.27 31.32
C HIS A 51 1.28 16.25 31.19
N PRO A 52 0.51 16.18 30.07
CA PRO A 52 -0.65 17.03 29.89
C PRO A 52 -1.73 16.67 30.91
N ALA A 53 -2.38 17.68 31.51
CA ALA A 53 -3.41 17.48 32.52
C ALA A 53 -4.72 16.92 31.95
N ASN A 54 -4.98 17.14 30.66
CA ASN A 54 -6.19 16.69 29.97
C ASN A 54 -5.97 16.65 28.46
N GLN A 55 -6.99 16.15 27.72
CA GLN A 55 -6.94 16.02 26.26
C GLN A 55 -6.71 17.38 25.55
N ALA A 56 -7.34 18.44 26.02
CA ALA A 56 -7.17 19.75 25.39
C ALA A 56 -5.74 20.28 25.54
N GLU A 57 -5.10 20.00 26.66
CA GLU A 57 -3.69 20.33 26.87
C GLU A 57 -2.77 19.45 26.02
N ALA A 58 -3.05 18.15 25.90
CA ALA A 58 -2.31 17.26 25.00
C ALA A 58 -2.40 17.71 23.54
N GLU A 59 -3.55 18.18 23.10
CA GLU A 59 -3.76 18.72 21.77
C GLU A 59 -3.04 20.05 21.52
N ARG A 60 -2.88 20.86 22.57
CA ARG A 60 -2.13 22.12 22.51
C ARG A 60 -0.63 21.93 22.58
N TYR A 61 -0.15 20.95 23.34
CA TYR A 61 1.26 20.62 23.54
C TYR A 61 1.57 19.23 22.98
N PRO A 62 1.56 19.08 21.66
CA PRO A 62 1.66 17.76 21.05
C PRO A 62 3.03 17.11 21.30
N ASN A 63 3.00 15.83 21.64
CA ASN A 63 4.17 14.96 21.75
C ASN A 63 3.88 13.68 20.95
N ILE A 64 4.01 13.80 19.65
CA ILE A 64 3.50 12.81 18.69
C ILE A 64 4.59 11.83 18.30
N ASP A 65 4.37 10.55 18.59
CA ASP A 65 5.07 9.47 17.94
C ASP A 65 4.40 9.19 16.59
N TRP A 66 4.94 9.77 15.54
CA TRP A 66 4.42 9.60 14.18
C TRP A 66 4.45 8.16 13.70
N ALA A 67 5.42 7.36 14.17
CA ALA A 67 5.50 5.96 13.80
C ALA A 67 4.35 5.17 14.43
N ASP A 68 4.06 5.41 15.71
CA ASP A 68 2.89 4.79 16.36
C ASP A 68 1.57 5.24 15.74
N TRP A 69 1.43 6.52 15.37
CA TRP A 69 0.23 7.00 14.69
C TRP A 69 0.05 6.38 13.30
N MET A 70 1.11 6.06 12.59
CA MET A 70 1.05 5.61 11.19
C MET A 70 1.01 4.10 11.04
N PHE A 71 1.73 3.36 11.88
CA PHE A 71 1.97 1.94 11.67
C PHE A 71 1.30 1.04 12.71
N LYS A 72 0.84 -0.11 12.26
CA LYS A 72 0.48 -1.25 13.09
C LYS A 72 1.76 -1.94 13.55
N ASP A 73 1.74 -2.53 14.74
CA ASP A 73 2.87 -3.33 15.23
C ASP A 73 3.17 -4.51 14.31
N HIS A 74 2.13 -5.05 13.70
CA HIS A 74 2.22 -6.20 12.81
C HIS A 74 1.08 -6.24 11.78
N ALA A 75 1.36 -6.88 10.65
CA ALA A 75 0.38 -7.27 9.66
C ALA A 75 0.55 -8.74 9.29
N PHE A 76 -0.54 -9.38 8.90
CA PHE A 76 -0.53 -10.78 8.50
C PHE A 76 -0.43 -10.90 6.99
N SER A 77 0.34 -11.90 6.55
CA SER A 77 0.32 -12.41 5.18
C SER A 77 -0.01 -13.87 5.22
N GLU A 78 -0.92 -14.27 4.35
CA GLU A 78 -1.42 -15.63 4.28
C GLU A 78 -1.16 -16.20 2.89
N ASN A 79 -0.79 -17.47 2.88
CA ASN A 79 -0.70 -18.27 1.65
C ASN A 79 -1.29 -19.65 1.95
N ALA A 80 -2.26 -20.04 1.14
CA ALA A 80 -2.91 -21.34 1.22
C ALA A 80 -2.89 -21.98 -0.16
N ASN A 81 -2.46 -23.24 -0.21
CA ASN A 81 -2.41 -24.03 -1.43
C ASN A 81 -3.15 -25.35 -1.24
N VAL A 82 -3.97 -25.70 -2.21
CA VAL A 82 -4.63 -26.99 -2.29
C VAL A 82 -4.37 -27.56 -3.67
N SER A 83 -3.97 -28.83 -3.72
CA SER A 83 -3.74 -29.53 -4.99
C SER A 83 -4.35 -30.93 -4.95
N VAL A 84 -4.75 -31.40 -6.12
CA VAL A 84 -5.24 -32.73 -6.35
C VAL A 84 -4.59 -33.31 -7.59
N SER A 85 -4.19 -34.57 -7.55
CA SER A 85 -3.66 -35.29 -8.68
C SER A 85 -4.18 -36.71 -8.71
N GLY A 86 -4.29 -37.27 -9.89
CA GLY A 86 -4.72 -38.63 -10.07
C GLY A 86 -4.69 -39.03 -11.53
N GLY A 87 -5.23 -40.18 -11.82
CA GLY A 87 -5.35 -40.62 -13.20
C GLY A 87 -5.83 -42.03 -13.40
N THR A 88 -6.12 -42.31 -14.64
CA THR A 88 -6.47 -43.60 -15.17
C THR A 88 -5.51 -43.99 -16.30
N ARG A 89 -5.76 -45.10 -17.01
CA ARG A 89 -5.00 -45.41 -18.25
C ARG A 89 -5.26 -44.43 -19.37
N PHE A 90 -6.40 -43.69 -19.30
CA PHE A 90 -6.83 -42.75 -20.34
C PHE A 90 -6.46 -41.31 -20.05
N VAL A 91 -6.53 -40.89 -18.77
CA VAL A 91 -6.26 -39.50 -18.37
C VAL A 91 -5.40 -39.46 -17.12
N LYS A 92 -4.42 -38.58 -17.09
CA LYS A 92 -3.72 -38.14 -15.88
C LYS A 92 -4.05 -36.67 -15.67
N TYR A 93 -4.27 -36.29 -14.42
CA TYR A 93 -4.60 -34.92 -14.10
C TYR A 93 -3.86 -34.45 -12.85
N TYR A 94 -3.60 -33.16 -12.85
CA TYR A 94 -3.15 -32.37 -11.72
C TYR A 94 -3.92 -31.07 -11.73
N ALA A 95 -4.47 -30.64 -10.61
CA ALA A 95 -5.08 -29.33 -10.45
C ALA A 95 -4.63 -28.74 -9.11
N SER A 96 -4.40 -27.44 -9.09
CA SER A 96 -4.08 -26.71 -7.87
C SER A 96 -4.72 -25.32 -7.84
N ILE A 97 -5.05 -24.87 -6.65
CA ILE A 97 -5.44 -23.49 -6.34
C ILE A 97 -4.52 -22.99 -5.25
N ASP A 98 -3.98 -21.81 -5.44
CA ASP A 98 -3.14 -21.10 -4.49
C ASP A 98 -3.77 -19.73 -4.23
N TYR A 99 -3.94 -19.38 -2.95
CA TYR A 99 -4.43 -18.09 -2.50
C TYR A 99 -3.34 -17.39 -1.70
N GLN A 100 -3.09 -16.15 -2.05
CA GLN A 100 -2.15 -15.27 -1.35
C GLN A 100 -2.87 -14.00 -0.92
N HIS A 101 -2.71 -13.64 0.35
CA HIS A 101 -3.15 -12.38 0.93
C HIS A 101 -1.95 -11.66 1.57
N GLU A 102 -1.81 -10.37 1.30
CA GLU A 102 -0.84 -9.51 1.95
C GLU A 102 -1.56 -8.35 2.63
N GLY A 103 -1.45 -8.29 3.95
CA GLY A 103 -2.01 -7.21 4.77
C GLY A 103 -1.11 -5.98 4.81
N ASP A 104 -1.69 -4.90 5.26
CA ASP A 104 -1.08 -3.58 5.36
C ASP A 104 -0.56 -3.27 6.77
N LEU A 105 0.60 -2.65 6.84
CA LEU A 105 1.20 -2.15 8.07
C LEU A 105 0.69 -0.77 8.50
N PHE A 106 0.04 -0.02 7.62
CA PHE A 106 -0.53 1.28 8.01
C PHE A 106 -1.78 1.12 8.87
N LYS A 107 -1.93 2.00 9.84
CA LYS A 107 -3.17 2.14 10.62
C LYS A 107 -4.27 2.73 9.74
N GLU A 108 -5.49 2.32 10.00
CA GLU A 108 -6.68 2.75 9.28
C GLU A 108 -7.42 3.81 10.10
N TYR A 109 -7.78 4.90 9.45
CA TYR A 109 -8.52 5.98 10.07
C TYR A 109 -9.84 6.19 9.33
N ASP A 110 -10.91 6.29 10.07
CA ASP A 110 -12.22 6.63 9.52
C ASP A 110 -12.19 8.03 8.91
N ASN A 111 -12.53 8.11 7.63
CA ASN A 111 -12.63 9.33 6.86
C ASN A 111 -14.07 9.80 6.67
N GLY A 112 -15.05 9.10 7.23
CA GLY A 112 -16.48 9.39 7.08
C GLY A 112 -17.06 9.13 5.68
N ARG A 113 -16.36 8.41 4.80
CA ARG A 113 -16.74 8.25 3.36
C ARG A 113 -17.12 6.84 2.97
N GLY A 114 -17.09 5.89 3.92
CA GLY A 114 -17.50 4.51 3.67
C GLY A 114 -16.50 3.64 2.90
N TYR A 115 -15.28 4.11 2.70
CA TYR A 115 -14.16 3.31 2.17
C TYR A 115 -12.89 3.54 2.98
N GLN A 116 -11.98 2.59 2.92
CA GLN A 116 -10.68 2.63 3.58
C GLN A 116 -9.56 2.70 2.54
N THR A 117 -8.57 3.51 2.82
CA THR A 117 -7.41 3.73 1.95
C THR A 117 -6.24 2.90 2.47
N THR A 118 -6.34 1.58 2.33
CA THR A 118 -5.32 0.64 2.79
C THR A 118 -4.53 0.08 1.62
N TYR A 119 -3.27 -0.30 1.88
CA TYR A 119 -2.54 -1.17 0.97
C TYR A 119 -3.00 -2.61 1.17
N GLY A 120 -3.21 -3.31 0.11
CA GLY A 120 -3.56 -4.72 0.17
C GLY A 120 -3.25 -5.42 -1.14
N TYR A 121 -2.97 -6.71 -1.05
CA TYR A 121 -2.80 -7.54 -2.22
C TYR A 121 -3.44 -8.90 -1.99
N ASN A 122 -4.36 -9.24 -2.89
CA ASN A 122 -4.99 -10.55 -2.94
C ASN A 122 -4.72 -11.18 -4.29
N ARG A 123 -4.30 -12.43 -4.30
CA ARG A 123 -4.04 -13.17 -5.54
C ARG A 123 -4.54 -14.60 -5.44
N VAL A 124 -5.23 -15.03 -6.48
CA VAL A 124 -5.58 -16.42 -6.68
C VAL A 124 -4.82 -16.92 -7.92
N ASN A 125 -4.13 -18.04 -7.76
CA ASN A 125 -3.52 -18.75 -8.88
C ASN A 125 -4.22 -20.10 -9.03
N MET A 126 -4.48 -20.49 -10.27
CA MET A 126 -5.06 -21.78 -10.62
C MET A 126 -4.17 -22.45 -11.66
N ARG A 127 -4.01 -23.75 -11.56
CA ARG A 127 -3.31 -24.57 -12.52
C ARG A 127 -4.06 -25.89 -12.74
N SER A 128 -4.14 -26.27 -14.01
CA SER A 128 -4.65 -27.58 -14.41
C SER A 128 -3.76 -28.16 -15.51
N ASN A 129 -3.23 -29.34 -15.27
CA ASN A 129 -2.46 -30.10 -16.26
C ASN A 129 -3.22 -31.40 -16.51
N LEU A 130 -3.52 -31.67 -17.79
CA LEU A 130 -4.25 -32.85 -18.21
C LEU A 130 -3.49 -33.56 -19.34
N ASP A 131 -3.21 -34.84 -19.14
CA ASP A 131 -2.58 -35.70 -20.15
C ASP A 131 -3.62 -36.74 -20.57
N PHE A 132 -4.08 -36.66 -21.83
CA PHE A 132 -5.04 -37.56 -22.40
C PHE A 132 -4.34 -38.56 -23.35
N GLN A 133 -4.35 -39.85 -22.99
CA GLN A 133 -3.92 -40.91 -23.87
C GLN A 133 -5.06 -41.24 -24.86
N LEU A 134 -5.13 -40.50 -25.98
CA LEU A 134 -6.23 -40.63 -26.94
C LEU A 134 -6.22 -41.99 -27.64
N THR A 135 -5.02 -42.46 -27.97
CA THR A 135 -4.78 -43.80 -28.53
C THR A 135 -3.51 -44.39 -27.91
N LYS A 136 -3.14 -45.63 -28.26
CA LYS A 136 -1.88 -46.22 -27.78
C LYS A 136 -0.64 -45.43 -28.24
N THR A 137 -0.77 -44.65 -29.29
CA THR A 137 0.32 -43.88 -29.91
C THR A 137 0.15 -42.38 -29.85
N THR A 138 -1.03 -41.86 -29.45
CA THR A 138 -1.38 -40.44 -29.46
C THR A 138 -1.61 -39.94 -28.04
N LEU A 139 -0.85 -38.93 -27.65
CA LEU A 139 -0.97 -38.27 -26.34
C LEU A 139 -1.27 -36.76 -26.55
N LEU A 140 -2.35 -36.29 -25.98
CA LEU A 140 -2.66 -34.86 -25.90
C LEU A 140 -2.38 -34.37 -24.48
N LYS A 141 -1.53 -33.36 -24.34
CA LYS A 141 -1.28 -32.66 -23.09
C LYS A 141 -1.89 -31.28 -23.15
N THR A 142 -2.57 -30.88 -22.10
CA THR A 142 -3.13 -29.54 -21.93
C THR A 142 -2.65 -28.97 -20.60
N ASN A 143 -2.08 -27.77 -20.63
CA ASN A 143 -1.70 -27.03 -19.46
C ASN A 143 -2.49 -25.71 -19.45
N LEU A 144 -3.26 -25.51 -18.39
CA LEU A 144 -3.98 -24.28 -18.16
C LEU A 144 -3.44 -23.67 -16.86
N ALA A 145 -3.01 -22.41 -16.93
CA ALA A 145 -2.62 -21.67 -15.75
C ALA A 145 -3.32 -20.31 -15.76
N GLY A 146 -3.88 -19.92 -14.65
CA GLY A 146 -4.53 -18.64 -14.47
C GLY A 146 -4.08 -17.97 -13.19
N SER A 147 -3.99 -16.65 -13.21
CA SER A 147 -3.81 -15.85 -12.01
C SER A 147 -4.71 -14.63 -12.05
N HIS A 148 -5.32 -14.32 -10.91
CA HIS A 148 -6.11 -13.12 -10.72
C HIS A 148 -5.60 -12.42 -9.47
N GLY A 149 -5.00 -11.24 -9.64
CA GLY A 149 -4.41 -10.45 -8.56
C GLY A 149 -5.06 -9.07 -8.48
N VAL A 150 -5.47 -8.69 -7.28
CA VAL A 150 -6.02 -7.37 -6.97
C VAL A 150 -5.10 -6.67 -5.99
N LYS A 151 -4.49 -5.57 -6.41
CA LYS A 151 -3.68 -4.68 -5.57
C LYS A 151 -4.48 -3.43 -5.26
N GLN A 152 -4.58 -3.10 -4.00
CA GLN A 152 -5.21 -1.87 -3.52
C GLN A 152 -4.14 -0.97 -2.89
N GLY A 153 -4.38 0.34 -2.92
CA GLY A 153 -3.52 1.31 -2.27
C GLY A 153 -4.15 2.70 -2.25
N PRO A 154 -3.65 3.58 -1.39
CA PRO A 154 -4.10 4.96 -1.38
C PRO A 154 -3.73 5.65 -2.69
N ARG A 155 -4.64 6.46 -3.20
CA ARG A 155 -4.39 7.34 -4.33
C ARG A 155 -3.96 8.70 -3.81
N THR A 156 -2.68 8.98 -3.83
CA THR A 156 -2.14 10.30 -3.52
C THR A 156 -1.38 10.87 -4.71
N ALA A 157 -1.30 12.19 -4.80
CA ALA A 157 -0.50 12.83 -5.82
C ALA A 157 1.01 12.55 -5.65
N TYR A 158 1.44 12.29 -4.39
CA TYR A 158 2.83 12.06 -4.05
C TYR A 158 2.93 10.99 -2.96
N GLU A 159 3.52 9.85 -3.28
CA GLU A 159 3.73 8.75 -2.32
C GLU A 159 4.57 9.17 -1.11
N TYR A 160 5.51 10.12 -1.28
CA TYR A 160 6.33 10.59 -0.18
C TYR A 160 5.51 11.26 0.93
N ASN A 161 4.35 11.83 0.63
CA ASN A 161 3.47 12.45 1.62
C ASN A 161 2.90 11.41 2.61
N ILE A 162 2.82 10.15 2.19
CA ILE A 162 2.39 9.04 3.06
C ILE A 162 3.45 8.73 4.12
N TRP A 163 4.73 8.81 3.76
CA TRP A 163 5.85 8.48 4.63
C TRP A 163 6.42 9.68 5.38
N GLY A 164 6.15 10.88 4.88
CA GLY A 164 6.80 12.11 5.29
C GLY A 164 6.76 12.35 6.80
N SER A 165 5.63 12.16 7.46
CA SER A 165 5.52 12.44 8.90
C SER A 165 6.38 11.50 9.75
N ALA A 166 6.51 10.23 9.37
CA ALA A 166 7.37 9.29 10.09
C ALA A 166 8.84 9.72 10.08
N TYR A 167 9.29 10.37 8.99
CA TYR A 167 10.70 10.70 8.80
C TYR A 167 11.04 12.17 9.07
N SER A 168 10.16 13.11 8.75
CA SER A 168 10.49 14.54 8.73
C SER A 168 9.62 15.43 9.62
N THR A 169 8.38 15.05 9.95
CA THR A 169 7.54 15.90 10.79
C THR A 169 7.98 15.84 12.24
N PRO A 170 8.30 16.98 12.88
CA PRO A 170 8.64 17.00 14.30
C PRO A 170 7.45 16.60 15.18
N PRO A 171 7.70 16.06 16.40
CA PRO A 171 6.65 15.57 17.29
C PRO A 171 5.79 16.68 17.91
N ASN A 172 6.28 17.92 17.91
CA ASN A 172 5.71 19.07 18.61
C ASN A 172 4.94 20.06 17.72
N VAL A 173 4.68 19.73 16.45
CA VAL A 173 4.14 20.71 15.50
C VAL A 173 2.62 20.82 15.60
N PHE A 174 1.91 19.70 15.54
CA PHE A 174 0.45 19.63 15.64
C PHE A 174 -0.02 18.24 16.04
N TYR A 175 -1.25 18.14 16.51
CA TYR A 175 -1.90 16.86 16.78
C TYR A 175 -2.45 16.26 15.47
N PRO A 176 -2.20 14.98 15.13
CA PRO A 176 -2.53 14.43 13.81
C PRO A 176 -4.02 14.47 13.49
N LYS A 177 -4.88 14.10 14.44
CA LYS A 177 -6.34 14.19 14.37
C LYS A 177 -6.87 14.62 15.72
N TYR A 178 -7.48 15.77 15.79
CA TYR A 178 -8.03 16.32 17.03
C TYR A 178 -9.30 15.59 17.48
N SER A 179 -9.65 15.73 18.76
CA SER A 179 -10.83 15.09 19.35
C SER A 179 -12.16 15.55 18.73
N ASP A 180 -12.18 16.74 18.12
CA ASP A 180 -13.33 17.27 17.38
C ASP A 180 -13.44 16.71 15.94
N GLY A 181 -12.54 15.80 15.55
CA GLY A 181 -12.50 15.19 14.23
C GLY A 181 -11.73 15.96 13.17
N THR A 182 -11.22 17.16 13.49
CA THR A 182 -10.40 17.95 12.56
C THR A 182 -8.98 17.40 12.43
N TRP A 183 -8.34 17.62 11.29
CA TRP A 183 -6.98 17.18 11.00
C TRP A 183 -5.97 18.27 11.34
N GLY A 184 -4.83 17.87 11.88
CA GLY A 184 -3.75 18.82 12.17
C GLY A 184 -3.05 19.30 10.90
N TYR A 185 -2.61 20.57 10.91
CA TYR A 185 -1.76 21.14 9.88
C TYR A 185 -0.75 22.13 10.48
N ASP A 186 0.32 22.37 9.75
CA ASP A 186 1.33 23.35 10.13
C ASP A 186 1.21 24.58 9.23
N PRO A 187 0.73 25.72 9.76
CA PRO A 187 0.61 26.96 9.00
C PRO A 187 1.94 27.68 8.77
N ILE A 188 3.02 27.24 9.41
CA ILE A 188 4.31 27.95 9.41
C ILE A 188 5.28 27.31 8.43
N ASN A 189 5.53 26.00 8.57
CA ASN A 189 6.56 25.30 7.79
C ASN A 189 5.97 24.28 6.81
N ASN A 190 4.64 24.17 6.72
CA ASN A 190 3.94 23.17 5.91
C ASN A 190 4.39 21.74 6.20
N ALA A 191 4.66 21.42 7.47
CA ALA A 191 4.99 20.06 7.86
C ALA A 191 3.85 19.10 7.50
N ASN A 192 4.21 17.95 6.95
CA ASN A 192 3.25 17.01 6.41
C ASN A 192 2.47 16.26 7.51
N ASN A 193 1.15 16.12 7.34
CA ASN A 193 0.31 15.22 8.12
C ASN A 193 0.02 13.96 7.32
N SER A 194 0.89 12.95 7.42
CA SER A 194 0.72 11.68 6.72
C SER A 194 -0.49 10.88 7.18
N VAL A 195 -0.96 11.08 8.43
CA VAL A 195 -2.17 10.43 8.95
C VAL A 195 -3.39 10.94 8.20
N ALA A 196 -3.51 12.27 8.05
CA ALA A 196 -4.54 12.88 7.22
C ALA A 196 -4.39 12.49 5.76
N GLY A 197 -3.16 12.49 5.25
CA GLY A 197 -2.86 12.08 3.88
C GLY A 197 -3.30 10.65 3.56
N LEU A 198 -3.12 9.71 4.50
CA LEU A 198 -3.61 8.34 4.38
C LEU A 198 -5.14 8.27 4.47
N ALA A 199 -5.73 8.87 5.51
CA ALA A 199 -7.16 8.77 5.76
C ALA A 199 -8.00 9.41 4.65
N LEU A 200 -7.55 10.57 4.12
CA LEU A 200 -8.26 11.36 3.12
C LEU A 200 -7.85 11.05 1.67
N ALA A 201 -6.87 10.19 1.48
CA ALA A 201 -6.48 9.73 0.16
C ALA A 201 -7.67 9.05 -0.55
N GLY A 202 -7.68 9.07 -1.87
CA GLY A 202 -8.54 8.21 -2.66
C GLY A 202 -8.07 6.76 -2.59
N GLN A 203 -8.82 5.86 -3.18
CA GLN A 203 -8.46 4.46 -3.33
C GLN A 203 -8.07 4.17 -4.77
N ASN A 204 -6.99 3.47 -4.98
CA ASN A 204 -6.58 2.96 -6.28
C ASN A 204 -6.59 1.43 -6.24
N THR A 205 -7.32 0.82 -7.16
CA THR A 205 -7.37 -0.63 -7.32
C THR A 205 -6.78 -1.01 -8.67
N ARG A 206 -5.88 -1.96 -8.66
CA ARG A 206 -5.24 -2.53 -9.85
C ARG A 206 -5.48 -4.02 -9.90
N THR A 207 -6.21 -4.46 -10.91
CA THR A 207 -6.48 -5.87 -11.16
C THR A 207 -5.62 -6.36 -12.32
N THR A 208 -4.98 -7.49 -12.14
CA THR A 208 -4.23 -8.17 -13.19
C THR A 208 -4.72 -9.59 -13.28
N THR A 209 -5.28 -9.97 -14.42
CA THR A 209 -5.69 -11.33 -14.73
C THR A 209 -4.81 -11.86 -15.84
N ARG A 210 -4.18 -13.01 -15.62
CA ARG A 210 -3.34 -13.69 -16.59
C ARG A 210 -3.89 -15.08 -16.85
N LEU A 211 -3.94 -15.47 -18.11
CA LEU A 211 -4.34 -16.80 -18.54
C LEU A 211 -3.31 -17.33 -19.53
N THR A 212 -2.74 -18.48 -19.22
CA THR A 212 -1.80 -19.23 -20.08
C THR A 212 -2.42 -20.56 -20.44
N THR A 213 -2.43 -20.89 -21.72
CA THR A 213 -2.99 -22.13 -22.23
C THR A 213 -2.02 -22.78 -23.19
N ASP A 214 -1.61 -24.01 -22.91
CA ASP A 214 -0.72 -24.80 -23.77
C ASP A 214 -1.41 -26.08 -24.18
N PHE A 215 -1.34 -26.39 -25.45
CA PHE A 215 -1.74 -27.70 -26.01
C PHE A 215 -0.55 -28.32 -26.70
N THR A 216 -0.26 -29.57 -26.38
CA THR A 216 0.81 -30.35 -27.03
C THR A 216 0.24 -31.70 -27.48
N LEU A 217 0.33 -31.95 -28.75
CA LEU A 217 0.00 -33.27 -29.35
C LEU A 217 1.29 -34.03 -29.66
N GLU A 218 1.41 -35.20 -29.09
CA GLU A 218 2.52 -36.12 -29.34
C GLU A 218 1.99 -37.37 -30.06
N GLN A 219 2.59 -37.72 -31.18
CA GLN A 219 2.27 -38.90 -31.98
C GLN A 219 3.47 -39.78 -32.15
N LYS A 220 3.38 -41.04 -31.70
CA LYS A 220 4.40 -42.06 -32.03
C LYS A 220 4.14 -42.56 -33.44
N LEU A 221 5.18 -42.59 -34.22
CA LEU A 221 5.18 -43.01 -35.63
C LEU A 221 5.99 -44.29 -35.84
N ASP A 222 5.99 -45.18 -34.85
CA ASP A 222 6.71 -46.48 -34.92
C ASP A 222 6.29 -47.34 -36.12
N PHE A 223 5.09 -47.08 -36.66
CA PHE A 223 4.58 -47.73 -37.86
C PHE A 223 5.32 -47.28 -39.17
N VAL A 224 5.97 -46.11 -39.14
CA VAL A 224 6.82 -45.60 -40.23
C VAL A 224 8.26 -46.00 -40.00
N LEU A 225 8.78 -45.69 -38.79
CA LEU A 225 10.15 -45.99 -38.38
C LEU A 225 10.17 -46.19 -36.87
N LYS A 226 10.76 -47.29 -36.41
CA LYS A 226 10.85 -47.61 -34.98
C LYS A 226 11.57 -46.52 -34.22
N GLY A 227 10.92 -45.99 -33.18
CA GLY A 227 11.42 -44.89 -32.36
C GLY A 227 11.13 -43.49 -32.89
N LEU A 228 10.49 -43.34 -34.05
CA LEU A 228 10.09 -42.06 -34.61
C LEU A 228 8.87 -41.50 -33.84
N SER A 229 8.90 -40.21 -33.55
CA SER A 229 7.74 -39.49 -33.00
C SER A 229 7.66 -38.08 -33.58
N ALA A 230 6.45 -37.53 -33.65
CA ALA A 230 6.19 -36.13 -33.99
C ALA A 230 5.52 -35.44 -32.82
N ARG A 231 5.82 -34.14 -32.64
CA ARG A 231 5.25 -33.29 -31.62
C ARG A 231 4.84 -31.95 -32.24
N ALA A 232 3.64 -31.50 -31.90
CA ALA A 232 3.16 -30.18 -32.24
C ALA A 232 2.66 -29.51 -30.95
N SER A 233 2.97 -28.24 -30.78
CA SER A 233 2.55 -27.47 -29.60
C SER A 233 1.99 -26.11 -30.02
N ILE A 234 0.92 -25.68 -29.35
CA ILE A 234 0.32 -24.34 -29.47
C ILE A 234 0.24 -23.76 -28.05
N SER A 235 0.75 -22.56 -27.88
CA SER A 235 0.69 -21.82 -26.64
C SER A 235 -0.01 -20.49 -26.84
N TRP A 236 -0.88 -20.14 -25.92
CA TRP A 236 -1.61 -18.89 -25.96
C TRP A 236 -1.59 -18.22 -24.57
N ASP A 237 -1.00 -17.03 -24.49
CA ASP A 237 -0.91 -16.24 -23.30
C ASP A 237 -1.73 -14.96 -23.43
N ASN A 238 -2.52 -14.66 -22.41
CA ASN A 238 -3.35 -13.47 -22.35
C ASN A 238 -3.22 -12.80 -21.00
N VAL A 239 -3.00 -11.48 -20.99
CA VAL A 239 -2.96 -10.64 -19.80
C VAL A 239 -3.98 -9.55 -19.91
N PHE A 240 -4.94 -9.55 -18.98
CA PHE A 240 -5.90 -8.48 -18.81
C PHE A 240 -5.47 -7.61 -17.64
N PHE A 241 -5.44 -6.32 -17.86
CA PHE A 241 -5.05 -5.34 -16.87
C PHE A 241 -6.15 -4.29 -16.73
N GLU A 242 -6.63 -4.11 -15.50
CA GLU A 242 -7.62 -3.12 -15.14
C GLU A 242 -7.06 -2.23 -14.04
N GLN A 243 -7.16 -0.92 -14.22
CA GLN A 243 -6.80 0.04 -13.20
C GLN A 243 -7.99 0.97 -12.97
N ASN A 244 -8.59 0.83 -11.79
CA ASN A 244 -9.64 1.73 -11.33
C ASN A 244 -8.99 2.84 -10.50
N ARG A 245 -9.17 4.07 -10.92
CA ARG A 245 -8.82 5.26 -10.16
C ARG A 245 -9.99 5.57 -9.24
N GLY A 246 -9.91 5.11 -8.00
CA GLY A 246 -10.88 5.47 -6.99
C GLY A 246 -10.93 6.97 -6.71
N VAL A 247 -11.89 7.36 -5.90
CA VAL A 247 -12.16 8.74 -5.49
C VAL A 247 -10.89 9.39 -4.95
N ASN A 248 -10.50 10.51 -5.53
CA ASN A 248 -9.50 11.39 -4.97
C ASN A 248 -10.24 12.47 -4.19
N SER A 249 -10.12 12.50 -2.87
CA SER A 249 -10.93 13.46 -2.17
C SER A 249 -10.38 13.80 -0.80
N THR A 250 -9.84 14.98 -0.72
CA THR A 250 -9.68 15.76 0.50
C THR A 250 -10.82 16.79 0.66
N ASP A 251 -11.85 16.70 -0.18
CA ASP A 251 -12.96 17.65 -0.16
C ASP A 251 -13.70 17.64 1.15
N GLY A 252 -13.92 18.82 1.70
CA GLY A 252 -14.65 19.04 2.94
C GLY A 252 -13.86 18.70 4.22
N ALA A 253 -12.60 18.33 4.12
CA ALA A 253 -11.77 18.15 5.30
C ALA A 253 -11.44 19.51 5.93
N LEU A 254 -11.64 19.60 7.25
CA LEU A 254 -11.28 20.78 8.01
C LEU A 254 -9.98 20.50 8.76
N TYR A 255 -9.00 21.37 8.54
CA TYR A 255 -7.72 21.33 9.24
C TYR A 255 -7.68 22.37 10.34
N LYS A 256 -7.04 22.01 11.45
CA LYS A 256 -6.94 22.83 12.65
C LYS A 256 -5.49 22.89 13.11
N TYR A 257 -5.11 24.05 13.60
CA TYR A 257 -3.85 24.27 14.30
C TYR A 257 -4.11 25.01 15.60
N ILE A 258 -3.48 24.55 16.66
CA ILE A 258 -3.50 25.22 17.97
C ILE A 258 -2.10 25.73 18.24
N ASN A 259 -1.95 27.05 18.35
CA ASN A 259 -0.66 27.64 18.69
C ASN A 259 -0.31 27.29 20.16
N PRO A 260 0.79 26.56 20.42
CA PRO A 260 1.12 26.15 21.78
C PRO A 260 1.39 27.34 22.71
N ASN A 261 1.99 28.43 22.22
CA ASN A 261 2.36 29.59 23.05
C ASN A 261 1.13 30.44 23.44
N THR A 262 0.26 30.71 22.47
CA THR A 262 -0.87 31.63 22.67
C THR A 262 -2.19 30.92 22.96
N GLY A 263 -2.32 29.64 22.61
CA GLY A 263 -3.57 28.89 22.61
C GLY A 263 -4.54 29.30 21.49
N ALA A 264 -4.12 30.17 20.58
CA ALA A 264 -4.96 30.59 19.47
C ALA A 264 -5.22 29.43 18.51
N VAL A 265 -6.47 29.29 18.09
CA VAL A 265 -6.91 28.25 17.17
C VAL A 265 -7.10 28.85 15.77
N SER A 266 -6.55 28.22 14.77
CA SER A 266 -6.78 28.56 13.37
C SER A 266 -7.30 27.34 12.59
N TYR A 267 -8.15 27.62 11.61
CA TYR A 267 -8.73 26.60 10.74
C TYR A 267 -8.36 26.87 9.29
N ASN A 268 -8.08 25.79 8.55
CA ASN A 268 -7.85 25.84 7.13
C ASN A 268 -8.73 24.80 6.45
N PRO A 269 -9.79 25.20 5.71
CA PRO A 269 -10.59 24.25 4.94
C PRO A 269 -9.74 23.71 3.80
N SER A 270 -9.81 22.40 3.56
CA SER A 270 -9.16 21.81 2.39
C SER A 270 -9.78 22.38 1.11
N GLN A 271 -8.93 22.80 0.20
CA GLN A 271 -9.31 23.17 -1.16
C GLN A 271 -9.22 21.94 -2.08
N GLY A 272 -9.68 20.79 -1.62
CA GLY A 272 -9.68 19.58 -2.42
C GLY A 272 -10.43 19.78 -3.75
N SER A 273 -10.00 19.07 -4.78
CA SER A 273 -10.74 19.07 -6.05
C SER A 273 -11.91 18.11 -5.97
N HIS A 274 -13.10 18.53 -6.46
CA HIS A 274 -14.28 17.70 -6.61
C HIS A 274 -14.16 16.63 -7.73
N ASN A 275 -12.97 16.29 -8.13
CA ASN A 275 -12.74 15.37 -9.23
C ASN A 275 -12.94 13.93 -8.78
N PHE A 276 -14.17 13.45 -8.90
CA PHE A 276 -14.47 12.04 -9.02
C PHE A 276 -13.94 11.56 -10.36
N ASP A 277 -12.79 10.96 -10.38
CA ASP A 277 -12.26 10.37 -11.60
C ASP A 277 -12.63 8.87 -11.62
N PHE A 278 -13.79 8.60 -12.21
CA PHE A 278 -14.29 7.25 -12.47
C PHE A 278 -13.70 6.63 -13.75
N HIS A 279 -12.59 7.11 -14.25
CA HIS A 279 -11.96 6.55 -15.43
C HIS A 279 -11.45 5.15 -15.12
N GLU A 280 -12.26 4.15 -15.47
CA GLU A 280 -11.80 2.78 -15.61
C GLU A 280 -10.88 2.72 -16.83
N GLN A 281 -9.62 2.46 -16.61
CA GLN A 281 -8.73 2.11 -17.72
C GLN A 281 -8.68 0.59 -17.81
N ILE A 282 -9.42 0.04 -18.75
CA ILE A 282 -9.34 -1.36 -19.15
C ILE A 282 -8.29 -1.43 -20.26
N ASN A 283 -7.14 -2.02 -19.96
CA ASN A 283 -6.07 -2.19 -20.93
C ASN A 283 -5.67 -3.66 -21.04
N TRP A 284 -5.73 -4.17 -22.26
CA TRP A 284 -5.10 -5.44 -22.61
C TRP A 284 -3.62 -5.17 -22.87
N VAL A 285 -2.75 -5.77 -22.06
CA VAL A 285 -1.31 -5.57 -22.18
C VAL A 285 -0.67 -6.86 -22.66
N PRO A 286 0.03 -6.84 -23.80
CA PRO A 286 0.92 -7.93 -24.16
C PRO A 286 2.09 -7.99 -23.16
N GLU A 287 2.50 -9.19 -22.81
CA GLU A 287 3.69 -9.39 -22.00
C GLU A 287 4.91 -8.79 -22.71
N GLY A 288 5.60 -7.83 -22.07
CA GLY A 288 6.81 -7.18 -22.61
C GLY A 288 6.61 -5.87 -23.39
N GLY A 289 5.40 -5.28 -23.40
CA GLY A 289 5.15 -3.99 -24.04
C GLY A 289 4.95 -2.85 -23.04
N SER A 290 5.42 -1.63 -23.38
CA SER A 290 5.01 -0.41 -22.69
C SER A 290 3.57 -0.08 -23.06
N ILE A 291 2.76 0.31 -22.05
CA ILE A 291 1.38 0.73 -22.28
C ILE A 291 1.42 2.18 -22.72
N ASP A 292 1.12 2.41 -23.98
CA ASP A 292 0.75 3.73 -24.48
C ASP A 292 -0.73 3.68 -24.88
N ASN A 293 -1.57 4.24 -24.04
CA ASN A 293 -2.98 4.68 -24.28
C ASN A 293 -3.84 3.93 -25.31
N GLY A 294 -3.63 2.65 -25.54
CA GLY A 294 -4.42 1.86 -26.48
C GLY A 294 -4.56 0.41 -26.02
N ALA A 295 -5.76 -0.13 -26.09
CA ALA A 295 -5.97 -1.56 -25.91
C ALA A 295 -5.18 -2.33 -26.98
N THR A 296 -4.19 -3.13 -26.58
CA THR A 296 -3.42 -3.94 -27.51
C THR A 296 -3.59 -5.40 -27.11
N GLU A 297 -4.24 -6.16 -27.95
CA GLU A 297 -4.34 -7.60 -27.84
C GLU A 297 -3.15 -8.22 -28.57
N ARG A 298 -2.38 -9.09 -27.92
CA ARG A 298 -1.29 -9.81 -28.55
C ARG A 298 -1.45 -11.30 -28.34
N HIS A 299 -1.64 -11.99 -29.44
CA HIS A 299 -1.59 -13.44 -29.51
C HIS A 299 -0.20 -13.89 -29.96
N LEU A 300 0.49 -14.67 -29.14
CA LEU A 300 1.75 -15.31 -29.52
C LEU A 300 1.46 -16.77 -29.86
N TYR A 301 1.69 -17.12 -31.13
CA TYR A 301 1.61 -18.49 -31.61
C TYR A 301 3.04 -19.00 -31.84
N TYR A 302 3.36 -20.16 -31.25
CA TYR A 302 4.61 -20.87 -31.48
C TYR A 302 4.34 -22.25 -32.03
#